data_6c237993262e0ba90657ae60bd185a68
#
_entry.id   6c237993262e0ba90657ae60bd185a68
#
_cell.length_a   1.000
_cell.length_b   1.000
_cell.length_c   1.000
_cell.angle_alpha   90.00
_cell.angle_beta   90.00
_cell.angle_gamma   90.00
#
_symmetry.space_group_name_H-M   'P 1'
#
loop_
_entity.id
_entity.type
_entity.pdbx_description
1 polymer ?
#
loop_
_entity_poly.entity_id
_entity_poly.type
_entity_poly.pdbx_seq_one_letter_code
_entity_poly.pdbx_strand_id
1 'polypeptide(L)'
;MHQEKFNGNSKEVFGMKVMVLGAGTMGAGIVQVAAQAGFDVVVRDIKQEFVDKGIKGIDKGLEKMVSKGRMEAGQKDAIMGKISGTVDLAEAKDCDIVIEAAVEIMDIKKAIFKELDAICKPECILASNTSALSVTEIGAATGRADKVIGMHFFNPVPAMKLVEIIKGASTSQETYDFTKDLSAKMGKNPVEINEAPGFVVNRLLIPMLNEGMYAVMEGVANAEDVDTSMKFGAGHPMGPLALADMIGLDICLAIMQTLHREFGDDKYRPCPLLVKMVRAGKLGRKTGEGFFKY
;
A
#
# COMPACT_ATOMS: atom_id res chain seq x y z
N MET A 1 -19.40 -29.33 -12.53
CA MET A 1 -19.97 -29.57 -11.18
C MET A 1 -18.95 -30.33 -10.35
N HIS A 2 -18.09 -29.66 -9.62
CA HIS A 2 -17.36 -30.22 -8.49
C HIS A 2 -17.32 -29.13 -7.44
N GLN A 3 -18.20 -29.28 -6.43
CA GLN A 3 -18.11 -28.55 -5.18
C GLN A 3 -17.05 -29.25 -4.34
N GLU A 4 -15.85 -28.73 -4.30
CA GLU A 4 -14.90 -29.09 -3.27
C GLU A 4 -15.31 -28.43 -1.95
N LYS A 5 -15.65 -29.29 -0.99
CA LYS A 5 -15.93 -28.91 0.39
C LYS A 5 -14.62 -28.43 1.03
N PHE A 6 -14.52 -27.12 1.25
CA PHE A 6 -13.49 -26.56 2.12
C PHE A 6 -13.79 -26.94 3.57
N ASN A 7 -13.11 -27.98 4.06
CA ASN A 7 -12.93 -28.26 5.49
C ASN A 7 -11.54 -27.74 5.89
N GLY A 8 -11.45 -26.49 6.33
CA GLY A 8 -10.26 -25.93 6.93
C GLY A 8 -10.68 -25.08 8.12
N ASN A 9 -10.11 -25.34 9.30
CA ASN A 9 -10.31 -24.69 10.58
C ASN A 9 -10.54 -23.18 10.46
N SER A 10 -11.80 -22.77 10.35
CA SER A 10 -12.21 -21.37 10.54
C SER A 10 -12.12 -21.09 12.04
N LYS A 11 -10.96 -20.65 12.54
CA LYS A 11 -10.93 -19.87 13.78
C LYS A 11 -11.90 -18.71 13.53
N GLU A 12 -12.96 -18.67 14.32
CA GLU A 12 -13.97 -17.63 14.28
C GLU A 12 -13.28 -16.26 14.29
N VAL A 13 -13.50 -15.46 13.26
CA VAL A 13 -12.87 -14.15 13.01
C VAL A 13 -13.42 -13.07 13.95
N PHE A 14 -14.31 -13.42 14.84
CA PHE A 14 -14.86 -12.57 15.89
C PHE A 14 -13.79 -12.38 16.97
N GLY A 15 -13.25 -11.15 17.05
CA GLY A 15 -12.25 -10.76 18.07
C GLY A 15 -10.82 -10.63 17.58
N MET A 16 -10.56 -10.68 16.27
CA MET A 16 -9.22 -10.42 15.74
C MET A 16 -8.81 -8.97 15.96
N LYS A 17 -7.63 -8.76 16.55
CA LYS A 17 -7.06 -7.44 16.80
C LYS A 17 -5.96 -7.13 15.77
N VAL A 18 -6.15 -6.07 15.03
CA VAL A 18 -5.22 -5.58 13.99
C VAL A 18 -4.56 -4.30 14.49
N MET A 19 -3.24 -4.21 14.44
CA MET A 19 -2.56 -2.93 14.60
C MET A 19 -2.07 -2.43 13.24
N VAL A 20 -2.23 -1.11 13.00
CA VAL A 20 -1.65 -0.43 11.84
C VAL A 20 -0.66 0.61 12.33
N LEU A 21 0.59 0.51 11.89
CA LEU A 21 1.64 1.48 12.19
C LEU A 21 1.74 2.51 11.08
N GLY A 22 1.60 3.78 11.46
CA GLY A 22 1.50 4.92 10.56
C GLY A 22 0.05 5.34 10.36
N ALA A 23 -0.27 6.58 10.74
CA ALA A 23 -1.60 7.18 10.62
C ALA A 23 -1.72 8.10 9.39
N GLY A 24 -0.76 8.02 8.45
CA GLY A 24 -0.77 8.73 7.17
C GLY A 24 -1.85 8.21 6.22
N THR A 25 -1.84 8.68 4.97
CA THR A 25 -2.85 8.36 3.96
C THR A 25 -3.05 6.84 3.78
N MET A 26 -1.96 6.07 3.68
CA MET A 26 -2.05 4.61 3.49
C MET A 26 -2.55 3.93 4.76
N GLY A 27 -1.92 4.22 5.91
CA GLY A 27 -2.31 3.59 7.17
C GLY A 27 -3.75 3.91 7.57
N ALA A 28 -4.18 5.15 7.48
CA ALA A 28 -5.58 5.52 7.74
C ALA A 28 -6.56 4.78 6.82
N GLY A 29 -6.19 4.61 5.54
CA GLY A 29 -6.99 3.82 4.61
C GLY A 29 -7.05 2.33 4.96
N ILE A 30 -5.94 1.73 5.43
CA ILE A 30 -5.90 0.34 5.90
C ILE A 30 -6.73 0.18 7.17
N VAL A 31 -6.60 1.09 8.14
CA VAL A 31 -7.44 1.14 9.36
C VAL A 31 -8.91 1.15 8.99
N GLN A 32 -9.31 2.03 8.07
CA GLN A 32 -10.71 2.14 7.64
C GLN A 32 -11.24 0.81 7.08
N VAL A 33 -10.54 0.17 6.15
CA VAL A 33 -11.05 -1.07 5.54
C VAL A 33 -11.02 -2.25 6.49
N ALA A 34 -10.07 -2.30 7.43
CA ALA A 34 -10.04 -3.30 8.48
C ALA A 34 -11.22 -3.14 9.47
N ALA A 35 -11.51 -1.90 9.92
CA ALA A 35 -12.65 -1.61 10.77
C ALA A 35 -13.99 -1.86 10.06
N GLN A 36 -14.10 -1.54 8.76
CA GLN A 36 -15.27 -1.86 7.94
C GLN A 36 -15.51 -3.37 7.82
N ALA A 37 -14.44 -4.18 7.88
CA ALA A 37 -14.52 -5.64 7.90
C ALA A 37 -14.90 -6.20 9.30
N GLY A 38 -15.08 -5.33 10.32
CA GLY A 38 -15.48 -5.71 11.67
C GLY A 38 -14.35 -6.03 12.64
N PHE A 39 -13.08 -5.86 12.24
CA PHE A 39 -11.94 -6.07 13.13
C PHE A 39 -11.79 -4.95 14.15
N ASP A 40 -11.25 -5.27 15.33
CA ASP A 40 -10.80 -4.27 16.30
C ASP A 40 -9.43 -3.75 15.87
N VAL A 41 -9.32 -2.45 15.59
CA VAL A 41 -8.14 -1.85 14.97
C VAL A 41 -7.52 -0.82 15.89
N VAL A 42 -6.22 -0.97 16.13
CA VAL A 42 -5.40 0.02 16.83
C VAL A 42 -4.54 0.73 15.79
N VAL A 43 -4.71 2.04 15.63
CA VAL A 43 -3.78 2.85 14.82
C VAL A 43 -2.72 3.48 15.73
N ARG A 44 -1.46 3.26 15.37
CA ARG A 44 -0.32 3.80 16.09
C ARG A 44 0.50 4.73 15.20
N ASP A 45 0.92 5.86 15.75
CA ASP A 45 1.94 6.71 15.12
C ASP A 45 2.90 7.24 16.20
N ILE A 46 4.01 7.90 15.77
CA ILE A 46 5.04 8.41 16.69
C ILE A 46 4.56 9.60 17.52
N LYS A 47 3.49 10.29 17.10
CA LYS A 47 2.90 11.45 17.78
C LYS A 47 1.38 11.35 17.80
N GLN A 48 0.78 11.76 18.91
CA GLN A 48 -0.66 11.77 19.08
C GLN A 48 -1.36 12.63 18.02
N GLU A 49 -0.78 13.76 17.63
CA GLU A 49 -1.33 14.63 16.58
C GLU A 49 -1.50 13.91 15.22
N PHE A 50 -0.62 12.96 14.89
CA PHE A 50 -0.72 12.19 13.66
C PHE A 50 -1.82 11.13 13.77
N VAL A 51 -1.93 10.46 14.92
CA VAL A 51 -3.00 9.52 15.22
C VAL A 51 -4.37 10.21 15.12
N ASP A 52 -4.53 11.33 15.81
CA ASP A 52 -5.79 12.10 15.83
C ASP A 52 -6.16 12.58 14.42
N LYS A 53 -5.18 13.07 13.64
CA LYS A 53 -5.38 13.48 12.25
C LYS A 53 -5.82 12.33 11.38
N GLY A 54 -5.22 11.15 11.54
CA GLY A 54 -5.59 9.93 10.80
C GLY A 54 -7.02 9.50 11.10
N ILE A 55 -7.40 9.36 12.38
CA ILE A 55 -8.74 8.99 12.82
C ILE A 55 -9.78 10.02 12.36
N LYS A 56 -9.48 11.32 12.51
CA LYS A 56 -10.35 12.39 12.02
C LYS A 56 -10.54 12.36 10.50
N GLY A 57 -9.49 11.95 9.77
CA GLY A 57 -9.56 11.76 8.31
C GLY A 57 -10.51 10.65 7.92
N ILE A 58 -10.47 9.52 8.63
CA ILE A 58 -11.37 8.38 8.45
C ILE A 58 -12.82 8.83 8.74
N ASP A 59 -13.06 9.46 9.90
CA ASP A 59 -14.40 9.92 10.30
C ASP A 59 -15.01 10.84 9.24
N LYS A 60 -14.25 11.85 8.75
CA LYS A 60 -14.69 12.74 7.68
C LYS A 60 -15.00 12.01 6.37
N GLY A 61 -14.20 10.99 6.03
CA GLY A 61 -14.40 10.17 4.84
C GLY A 61 -15.71 9.39 4.92
N LEU A 62 -15.99 8.76 6.06
CA LEU A 62 -17.22 8.03 6.33
C LEU A 62 -18.44 8.97 6.39
N GLU A 63 -18.32 10.14 7.03
CA GLU A 63 -19.36 11.16 7.04
C GLU A 63 -19.77 11.60 5.64
N LYS A 64 -18.79 11.76 4.74
CA LYS A 64 -19.05 12.05 3.33
C LYS A 64 -19.81 10.92 2.62
N MET A 65 -19.64 9.66 3.05
CA MET A 65 -20.40 8.53 2.52
C MET A 65 -21.85 8.57 3.03
N VAL A 66 -22.05 8.88 4.32
CA VAL A 66 -23.38 9.06 4.92
C VAL A 66 -24.14 10.19 4.23
N SER A 67 -23.52 11.37 4.10
CA SER A 67 -24.14 12.55 3.47
C SER A 67 -24.51 12.34 2.00
N LYS A 68 -23.88 11.38 1.32
CA LYS A 68 -24.18 10.97 -0.07
C LYS A 68 -25.16 9.79 -0.16
N GLY A 69 -25.71 9.33 0.96
CA GLY A 69 -26.63 8.19 1.02
C GLY A 69 -25.98 6.84 0.64
N ARG A 70 -24.64 6.73 0.75
CA ARG A 70 -23.88 5.51 0.45
C ARG A 70 -23.60 4.65 1.68
N MET A 71 -23.94 5.15 2.86
CA MET A 71 -23.76 4.50 4.17
C MET A 71 -24.81 5.05 5.14
N GLU A 72 -25.28 4.22 6.04
CA GLU A 72 -26.14 4.66 7.14
C GLU A 72 -25.30 5.21 8.30
N ALA A 73 -25.83 6.18 9.06
CA ALA A 73 -25.13 6.78 10.20
C ALA A 73 -24.73 5.71 11.25
N GLY A 74 -25.63 4.78 11.57
CA GLY A 74 -25.31 3.70 12.51
C GLY A 74 -24.18 2.78 12.06
N GLN A 75 -24.00 2.59 10.76
CA GLN A 75 -22.85 1.85 10.22
C GLN A 75 -21.55 2.62 10.44
N LYS A 76 -21.55 3.95 10.21
CA LYS A 76 -20.39 4.81 10.50
C LYS A 76 -19.99 4.68 11.97
N ASP A 77 -20.95 4.83 12.89
CA ASP A 77 -20.68 4.77 14.34
C ASP A 77 -20.11 3.40 14.74
N ALA A 78 -20.65 2.31 14.18
CA ALA A 78 -20.14 0.97 14.41
C ALA A 78 -18.67 0.81 13.91
N ILE A 79 -18.33 1.36 12.75
CA ILE A 79 -16.96 1.34 12.21
C ILE A 79 -16.04 2.16 13.09
N MET A 80 -16.42 3.39 13.45
CA MET A 80 -15.61 4.25 14.30
C MET A 80 -15.40 3.65 15.69
N GLY A 81 -16.39 2.95 16.23
CA GLY A 81 -16.29 2.23 17.50
C GLY A 81 -15.29 1.07 17.51
N LYS A 82 -14.83 0.62 16.33
CA LYS A 82 -13.79 -0.40 16.16
C LYS A 82 -12.37 0.16 16.12
N ILE A 83 -12.20 1.49 16.09
CA ILE A 83 -10.92 2.15 15.91
C ILE A 83 -10.48 2.79 17.22
N SER A 84 -9.29 2.44 17.68
CA SER A 84 -8.60 3.10 18.78
C SER A 84 -7.24 3.64 18.32
N GLY A 85 -6.72 4.65 19.00
CA GLY A 85 -5.45 5.27 18.65
C GLY A 85 -4.47 5.26 19.81
N THR A 86 -3.17 5.09 19.52
CA THR A 86 -2.10 5.10 20.52
C THR A 86 -0.78 5.61 19.94
N VAL A 87 0.11 6.04 20.81
CA VAL A 87 1.52 6.29 20.50
C VAL A 87 2.42 5.16 21.02
N ASP A 88 1.87 4.29 21.87
CA ASP A 88 2.61 3.20 22.51
C ASP A 88 2.65 1.96 21.59
N LEU A 89 3.85 1.52 21.27
CA LEU A 89 4.05 0.30 20.47
C LEU A 89 3.75 -0.97 21.28
N ALA A 90 3.80 -0.94 22.59
CA ALA A 90 3.49 -2.07 23.46
C ALA A 90 2.05 -2.58 23.33
N GLU A 91 1.12 -1.77 22.79
CA GLU A 91 -0.24 -2.20 22.46
C GLU A 91 -0.29 -3.30 21.38
N ALA A 92 0.84 -3.54 20.66
CA ALA A 92 0.97 -4.62 19.68
C ALA A 92 1.00 -6.01 20.32
N LYS A 93 1.26 -6.13 21.64
CA LYS A 93 1.47 -7.41 22.34
C LYS A 93 0.36 -8.43 22.13
N ASP A 94 -0.90 -7.97 22.07
CA ASP A 94 -2.09 -8.82 21.96
C ASP A 94 -2.67 -8.88 20.52
N CYS A 95 -1.97 -8.27 19.55
CA CYS A 95 -2.45 -8.23 18.16
C CYS A 95 -2.21 -9.58 17.45
N ASP A 96 -3.11 -9.91 16.54
CA ASP A 96 -2.98 -11.09 15.67
C ASP A 96 -2.14 -10.79 14.43
N ILE A 97 -2.18 -9.53 13.99
CA ILE A 97 -1.37 -9.01 12.91
C ILE A 97 -1.04 -7.53 13.14
N VAL A 98 0.18 -7.15 12.77
CA VAL A 98 0.61 -5.75 12.69
C VAL A 98 0.89 -5.43 11.23
N ILE A 99 0.25 -4.39 10.68
CA ILE A 99 0.47 -3.91 9.31
C ILE A 99 1.22 -2.58 9.37
N GLU A 100 2.48 -2.60 8.98
CA GLU A 100 3.35 -1.43 8.98
C GLU A 100 3.15 -0.63 7.69
N ALA A 101 2.81 0.66 7.84
CA ALA A 101 2.62 1.65 6.76
C ALA A 101 3.35 2.97 7.08
N ALA A 102 4.55 2.86 7.66
CA ALA A 102 5.44 3.99 7.97
C ALA A 102 6.24 4.44 6.73
N VAL A 103 7.28 5.25 6.96
CA VAL A 103 8.14 5.78 5.90
C VAL A 103 8.89 4.66 5.17
N GLU A 104 9.12 4.85 3.86
CA GLU A 104 9.73 3.85 2.97
C GLU A 104 11.27 3.89 3.05
N ILE A 105 11.80 3.57 4.24
CA ILE A 105 13.24 3.54 4.56
C ILE A 105 13.56 2.21 5.24
N MET A 106 14.43 1.40 4.62
CA MET A 106 14.75 0.04 5.05
C MET A 106 15.19 -0.02 6.51
N ASP A 107 16.15 0.81 6.92
CA ASP A 107 16.68 0.77 8.28
C ASP A 107 15.61 1.09 9.34
N ILE A 108 14.68 1.99 9.03
CA ILE A 108 13.56 2.30 9.91
C ILE A 108 12.60 1.10 10.01
N LYS A 109 12.27 0.47 8.88
CA LYS A 109 11.40 -0.72 8.87
C LYS A 109 12.04 -1.86 9.65
N LYS A 110 13.34 -2.14 9.44
CA LYS A 110 14.07 -3.18 10.19
C LYS A 110 14.08 -2.92 11.71
N ALA A 111 14.26 -1.67 12.12
CA ALA A 111 14.20 -1.29 13.53
C ALA A 111 12.80 -1.52 14.12
N ILE A 112 11.75 -1.10 13.42
CA ILE A 112 10.35 -1.32 13.81
C ILE A 112 10.05 -2.84 13.93
N PHE A 113 10.42 -3.63 12.93
CA PHE A 113 10.14 -5.07 12.92
C PHE A 113 10.90 -5.82 14.03
N LYS A 114 12.15 -5.42 14.32
CA LYS A 114 12.90 -5.96 15.44
C LYS A 114 12.25 -5.64 16.79
N GLU A 115 11.71 -4.44 16.96
CA GLU A 115 10.98 -4.05 18.18
C GLU A 115 9.66 -4.81 18.30
N LEU A 116 8.90 -4.93 17.21
CA LEU A 116 7.66 -5.72 17.16
C LEU A 116 7.89 -7.19 17.46
N ASP A 117 9.00 -7.76 16.98
CA ASP A 117 9.37 -9.16 17.24
C ASP A 117 9.55 -9.43 18.73
N ALA A 118 10.07 -8.45 19.49
CA ALA A 118 10.23 -8.57 20.93
C ALA A 118 8.92 -8.36 21.72
N ILE A 119 7.95 -7.61 21.18
CA ILE A 119 6.71 -7.20 21.86
C ILE A 119 5.56 -8.16 21.57
N CYS A 120 5.38 -8.53 20.31
CA CYS A 120 4.22 -9.28 19.85
C CYS A 120 4.27 -10.74 20.31
N LYS A 121 3.09 -11.31 20.57
CA LYS A 121 2.96 -12.76 20.82
C LYS A 121 3.55 -13.58 19.66
N PRO A 122 4.02 -14.82 19.91
CA PRO A 122 4.72 -15.64 18.91
C PRO A 122 3.90 -15.89 17.63
N GLU A 123 2.58 -15.93 17.71
CA GLU A 123 1.68 -16.20 16.60
C GLU A 123 1.39 -14.97 15.73
N CYS A 124 1.73 -13.77 16.22
CA CYS A 124 1.45 -12.51 15.51
C CYS A 124 2.20 -12.43 14.19
N ILE A 125 1.46 -12.11 13.11
CA ILE A 125 2.03 -11.86 11.80
C ILE A 125 2.48 -10.41 11.72
N LEU A 126 3.65 -10.19 11.13
CA LEU A 126 4.19 -8.86 10.89
C LEU A 126 4.18 -8.56 9.38
N ALA A 127 3.31 -7.66 8.96
CA ALA A 127 3.15 -7.30 7.56
C ALA A 127 3.69 -5.90 7.28
N SER A 128 4.31 -5.69 6.11
CA SER A 128 4.72 -4.35 5.64
C SER A 128 3.94 -3.93 4.40
N ASN A 129 3.45 -2.69 4.39
CA ASN A 129 2.85 -2.07 3.20
C ASN A 129 3.91 -1.42 2.30
N THR A 130 5.15 -1.90 2.34
CA THR A 130 6.19 -1.42 1.43
C THR A 130 5.77 -1.54 -0.02
N SER A 131 6.21 -0.59 -0.86
CA SER A 131 5.94 -0.58 -2.30
C SER A 131 7.09 -1.14 -3.14
N ALA A 132 8.30 -1.26 -2.56
CA ALA A 132 9.48 -1.61 -3.33
C ALA A 132 10.64 -2.22 -2.50
N LEU A 133 10.57 -2.17 -1.15
CA LEU A 133 11.63 -2.69 -0.31
C LEU A 133 11.51 -4.21 -0.12
N SER A 134 12.65 -4.87 0.11
CA SER A 134 12.73 -6.32 0.29
C SER A 134 12.03 -6.78 1.57
N VAL A 135 11.00 -7.58 1.43
CA VAL A 135 10.31 -8.27 2.53
C VAL A 135 11.22 -9.30 3.18
N THR A 136 12.06 -9.96 2.38
CA THR A 136 13.10 -10.88 2.86
C THR A 136 14.08 -10.18 3.80
N GLU A 137 14.56 -8.99 3.43
CA GLU A 137 15.50 -8.21 4.26
C GLU A 137 14.82 -7.72 5.56
N ILE A 138 13.56 -7.30 5.48
CA ILE A 138 12.77 -6.94 6.66
C ILE A 138 12.60 -8.15 7.58
N GLY A 139 12.24 -9.32 7.03
CA GLY A 139 12.06 -10.56 7.79
C GLY A 139 13.34 -11.04 8.46
N ALA A 140 14.48 -10.89 7.79
CA ALA A 140 15.79 -11.27 8.34
C ALA A 140 16.21 -10.43 9.57
N ALA A 141 15.57 -9.29 9.81
CA ALA A 141 15.78 -8.48 11.01
C ALA A 141 15.04 -9.03 12.25
N THR A 142 14.24 -10.08 12.12
CA THR A 142 13.39 -10.68 13.17
C THR A 142 13.78 -12.13 13.45
N GLY A 143 13.36 -12.67 14.60
CA GLY A 143 13.46 -14.08 14.91
C GLY A 143 12.30 -14.94 14.35
N ARG A 144 11.34 -14.31 13.61
CA ARG A 144 10.15 -14.94 13.05
C ARG A 144 9.97 -14.63 11.55
N ALA A 145 11.03 -14.79 10.74
CA ALA A 145 11.00 -14.47 9.32
C ALA A 145 9.90 -15.24 8.54
N ASP A 146 9.46 -16.39 9.03
CA ASP A 146 8.34 -17.18 8.52
C ASP A 146 6.98 -16.48 8.69
N LYS A 147 6.86 -15.54 9.64
CA LYS A 147 5.67 -14.74 9.94
C LYS A 147 5.76 -13.29 9.41
N VAL A 148 6.78 -13.00 8.62
CA VAL A 148 6.92 -11.69 7.95
C VAL A 148 6.44 -11.77 6.51
N ILE A 149 5.62 -10.79 6.09
CA ILE A 149 4.98 -10.79 4.77
C ILE A 149 4.77 -9.36 4.27
N GLY A 150 4.73 -9.17 2.96
CA GLY A 150 4.31 -7.90 2.35
C GLY A 150 2.79 -7.86 2.12
N MET A 151 2.15 -6.75 2.45
CA MET A 151 0.75 -6.43 2.14
C MET A 151 0.70 -5.08 1.43
N HIS A 152 0.94 -5.08 0.12
CA HIS A 152 1.00 -3.85 -0.66
C HIS A 152 -0.41 -3.42 -1.09
N PHE A 153 -0.93 -2.40 -0.41
CA PHE A 153 -2.20 -1.74 -0.71
C PHE A 153 -1.97 -0.59 -1.70
N PHE A 154 -3.03 -0.20 -2.39
CA PHE A 154 -3.02 0.86 -3.40
C PHE A 154 -3.84 2.07 -2.97
N ASN A 155 -3.35 3.27 -3.25
CA ASN A 155 -4.02 4.53 -2.91
C ASN A 155 -5.09 4.92 -3.95
N PRO A 156 -6.33 5.28 -3.56
CA PRO A 156 -6.88 5.29 -2.18
C PRO A 156 -7.29 3.89 -1.71
N VAL A 157 -6.84 3.47 -0.51
CA VAL A 157 -7.07 2.11 0.00
C VAL A 157 -8.55 1.71 0.01
N PRO A 158 -9.52 2.55 0.44
CA PRO A 158 -10.93 2.15 0.43
C PRO A 158 -11.50 1.89 -0.97
N ALA A 159 -10.95 2.52 -2.02
CA ALA A 159 -11.45 2.41 -3.39
C ALA A 159 -10.78 1.29 -4.18
N MET A 160 -9.47 1.12 -3.98
CA MET A 160 -8.67 0.14 -4.73
C MET A 160 -8.91 -1.26 -4.19
N LYS A 161 -9.22 -2.18 -5.10
CA LYS A 161 -9.58 -3.57 -4.73
C LYS A 161 -8.39 -4.50 -4.56
N LEU A 162 -7.26 -4.20 -5.20
CA LEU A 162 -6.08 -5.05 -5.18
C LEU A 162 -5.31 -4.93 -3.86
N VAL A 163 -4.83 -6.08 -3.36
CA VAL A 163 -3.70 -6.17 -2.43
C VAL A 163 -2.72 -7.20 -3.01
N GLU A 164 -1.50 -6.77 -3.30
CA GLU A 164 -0.41 -7.69 -3.57
C GLU A 164 0.08 -8.25 -2.24
N ILE A 165 0.13 -9.58 -2.12
CA ILE A 165 0.66 -10.29 -0.95
C ILE A 165 2.01 -10.87 -1.32
N ILE A 166 3.07 -10.28 -0.77
CA ILE A 166 4.44 -10.58 -1.17
C ILE A 166 5.07 -11.55 -0.18
N LYS A 167 5.41 -12.74 -0.67
CA LYS A 167 6.17 -13.73 0.09
C LYS A 167 7.65 -13.42 -0.03
N GLY A 168 8.29 -13.10 1.11
CA GLY A 168 9.74 -13.11 1.22
C GLY A 168 10.29 -14.54 1.21
N ALA A 169 11.60 -14.68 1.16
CA ALA A 169 12.28 -15.98 1.04
C ALA A 169 11.92 -16.99 2.13
N SER A 170 11.60 -16.51 3.34
CA SER A 170 11.27 -17.37 4.49
C SER A 170 9.79 -17.36 4.86
N THR A 171 8.96 -16.56 4.22
CA THR A 171 7.52 -16.47 4.54
C THR A 171 6.84 -17.83 4.41
N SER A 172 6.18 -18.30 5.48
CA SER A 172 5.48 -19.58 5.45
C SER A 172 4.19 -19.55 4.66
N GLN A 173 3.74 -20.73 4.20
CA GLN A 173 2.44 -20.86 3.53
C GLN A 173 1.29 -20.50 4.46
N GLU A 174 1.38 -20.85 5.75
CA GLU A 174 0.39 -20.51 6.77
C GLU A 174 0.22 -18.98 6.90
N THR A 175 1.33 -18.25 6.94
CA THR A 175 1.33 -16.76 6.98
C THR A 175 0.69 -16.17 5.73
N TYR A 176 0.99 -16.73 4.55
CA TYR A 176 0.36 -16.31 3.31
C TYR A 176 -1.15 -16.56 3.31
N ASP A 177 -1.59 -17.78 3.66
CA ASP A 177 -3.00 -18.16 3.66
C ASP A 177 -3.82 -17.30 4.63
N PHE A 178 -3.31 -17.06 5.84
CA PHE A 178 -3.91 -16.15 6.80
C PHE A 178 -4.07 -14.73 6.21
N THR A 179 -3.01 -14.19 5.62
CA THR A 179 -2.99 -12.82 5.10
C THR A 179 -3.90 -12.66 3.89
N LYS A 180 -3.99 -13.70 3.04
CA LYS A 180 -4.92 -13.78 1.92
C LYS A 180 -6.37 -13.74 2.40
N ASP A 181 -6.71 -14.55 3.39
CA ASP A 181 -8.06 -14.61 3.94
C ASP A 181 -8.44 -13.29 4.61
N LEU A 182 -7.52 -12.69 5.37
CA LEU A 182 -7.70 -11.38 5.98
C LEU A 182 -7.99 -10.31 4.91
N SER A 183 -7.19 -10.29 3.84
CA SER A 183 -7.36 -9.33 2.74
C SER A 183 -8.73 -9.51 2.05
N ALA A 184 -9.16 -10.75 1.82
CA ALA A 184 -10.47 -11.04 1.24
C ALA A 184 -11.61 -10.55 2.16
N LYS A 185 -11.49 -10.74 3.48
CA LYS A 185 -12.46 -10.21 4.46
C LYS A 185 -12.50 -8.68 4.50
N MET A 186 -11.38 -8.00 4.23
CA MET A 186 -11.33 -6.54 4.04
C MET A 186 -11.96 -6.09 2.70
N GLY A 187 -12.59 -6.99 1.93
CA GLY A 187 -13.21 -6.70 0.63
C GLY A 187 -12.20 -6.44 -0.48
N LYS A 188 -10.99 -6.97 -0.35
CA LYS A 188 -9.90 -6.88 -1.33
C LYS A 188 -9.80 -8.14 -2.17
N ASN A 189 -9.14 -8.01 -3.32
CA ASN A 189 -8.71 -9.11 -4.18
C ASN A 189 -7.22 -9.36 -3.91
N PRO A 190 -6.86 -10.34 -3.06
CA PRO A 190 -5.47 -10.67 -2.80
C PRO A 190 -4.84 -11.40 -3.98
N VAL A 191 -3.63 -11.02 -4.35
CA VAL A 191 -2.82 -11.68 -5.38
C VAL A 191 -1.48 -12.11 -4.79
N GLU A 192 -1.11 -13.37 -5.00
CA GLU A 192 0.17 -13.90 -4.54
C GLU A 192 1.31 -13.39 -5.40
N ILE A 193 2.34 -12.85 -4.76
CA ILE A 193 3.54 -12.35 -5.42
C ILE A 193 4.76 -12.98 -4.74
N ASN A 194 5.62 -13.61 -5.51
CA ASN A 194 6.98 -13.90 -5.07
C ASN A 194 7.78 -12.60 -5.11
N GLU A 195 8.52 -12.33 -4.04
CA GLU A 195 9.28 -11.09 -3.93
C GLU A 195 10.14 -10.81 -5.16
N ALA A 196 9.95 -9.63 -5.71
CA ALA A 196 10.79 -9.06 -6.76
C ALA A 196 10.72 -7.53 -6.70
N PRO A 197 11.74 -6.79 -7.13
CA PRO A 197 11.71 -5.33 -7.13
C PRO A 197 10.49 -4.77 -7.88
N GLY A 198 9.71 -3.90 -7.20
CA GLY A 198 8.50 -3.29 -7.74
C GLY A 198 7.29 -4.21 -7.84
N PHE A 199 7.39 -5.46 -7.34
CA PHE A 199 6.34 -6.48 -7.37
C PHE A 199 5.77 -6.66 -8.79
N VAL A 200 4.45 -6.67 -9.00
CA VAL A 200 3.88 -6.76 -10.35
C VAL A 200 3.45 -5.38 -10.86
N VAL A 201 2.64 -4.65 -10.08
CA VAL A 201 2.04 -3.41 -10.60
C VAL A 201 3.10 -2.36 -10.89
N ASN A 202 3.97 -2.04 -9.93
CA ASN A 202 5.00 -1.02 -10.15
C ASN A 202 6.03 -1.43 -11.20
N ARG A 203 6.37 -2.72 -11.27
CA ARG A 203 7.30 -3.26 -12.26
C ARG A 203 6.80 -3.13 -13.70
N LEU A 204 5.49 -3.18 -13.92
CA LEU A 204 4.89 -3.04 -15.25
C LEU A 204 4.49 -1.59 -15.52
N LEU A 205 3.80 -0.96 -14.58
CA LEU A 205 3.20 0.36 -14.75
C LEU A 205 4.27 1.45 -14.87
N ILE A 206 5.19 1.54 -13.91
CA ILE A 206 6.08 2.71 -13.84
C ILE A 206 7.07 2.75 -15.03
N PRO A 207 7.66 1.63 -15.50
CA PRO A 207 8.43 1.64 -16.75
C PRO A 207 7.60 2.03 -17.97
N MET A 208 6.32 1.66 -18.05
CA MET A 208 5.43 2.09 -19.12
C MET A 208 5.19 3.61 -19.09
N LEU A 209 4.98 4.19 -17.90
CA LEU A 209 4.87 5.65 -17.74
C LEU A 209 6.18 6.35 -18.14
N ASN A 210 7.31 5.78 -17.72
CA ASN A 210 8.64 6.27 -18.06
C ASN A 210 8.90 6.25 -19.57
N GLU A 211 8.44 5.23 -20.29
CA GLU A 211 8.51 5.16 -21.75
C GLU A 211 7.67 6.25 -22.42
N GLY A 212 6.48 6.56 -21.88
CA GLY A 212 5.69 7.71 -22.33
C GLY A 212 6.44 9.04 -22.18
N MET A 213 7.24 9.19 -21.12
CA MET A 213 8.09 10.37 -20.91
C MET A 213 9.26 10.43 -21.91
N TYR A 214 9.83 9.29 -22.30
CA TYR A 214 10.82 9.21 -23.37
C TYR A 214 10.22 9.63 -24.71
N ALA A 215 9.02 9.17 -25.04
CA ALA A 215 8.34 9.56 -26.28
C ALA A 215 8.16 11.09 -26.39
N VAL A 216 7.84 11.76 -25.27
CA VAL A 216 7.78 13.23 -25.24
C VAL A 216 9.17 13.85 -25.37
N MET A 217 10.16 13.35 -24.64
CA MET A 217 11.52 13.88 -24.65
C MET A 217 12.18 13.79 -26.03
N GLU A 218 11.92 12.70 -26.74
CA GLU A 218 12.46 12.40 -28.06
C GLU A 218 11.68 13.09 -29.20
N GLY A 219 10.58 13.78 -28.87
CA GLY A 219 9.77 14.50 -29.83
C GLY A 219 8.90 13.61 -30.72
N VAL A 220 8.62 12.37 -30.30
CA VAL A 220 7.70 11.47 -31.01
C VAL A 220 6.29 12.07 -31.02
N ALA A 221 5.84 12.60 -29.88
CA ALA A 221 4.58 13.31 -29.72
C ALA A 221 4.63 14.27 -28.53
N ASN A 222 3.69 15.23 -28.44
CA ASN A 222 3.49 16.00 -27.22
C ASN A 222 2.75 15.19 -26.16
N ALA A 223 2.65 15.71 -24.93
CA ALA A 223 2.06 14.99 -23.82
C ALA A 223 0.58 14.64 -24.02
N GLU A 224 -0.19 15.54 -24.62
CA GLU A 224 -1.61 15.34 -24.93
C GLU A 224 -1.81 14.21 -25.94
N ASP A 225 -0.97 14.14 -26.96
CA ASP A 225 -1.07 13.14 -28.03
C ASP A 225 -0.61 11.76 -27.54
N VAL A 226 0.42 11.67 -26.65
CA VAL A 226 0.81 10.43 -25.99
C VAL A 226 -0.35 9.87 -25.18
N ASP A 227 -0.97 10.70 -24.33
CA ASP A 227 -2.11 10.29 -23.49
C ASP A 227 -3.33 9.92 -24.33
N THR A 228 -3.62 10.66 -25.39
CA THR A 228 -4.71 10.38 -26.33
C THR A 228 -4.50 9.05 -27.03
N SER A 229 -3.29 8.79 -27.50
CA SER A 229 -2.94 7.53 -28.18
C SER A 229 -3.13 6.33 -27.27
N MET A 230 -2.71 6.42 -26.02
CA MET A 230 -2.87 5.31 -25.07
C MET A 230 -4.32 5.12 -24.63
N LYS A 231 -5.09 6.19 -24.50
CA LYS A 231 -6.53 6.10 -24.17
C LYS A 231 -7.33 5.45 -25.28
N PHE A 232 -7.16 5.89 -26.51
CA PHE A 232 -8.00 5.45 -27.63
C PHE A 232 -7.39 4.29 -28.43
N GLY A 233 -6.07 4.16 -28.46
CA GLY A 233 -5.39 3.07 -29.16
C GLY A 233 -5.21 1.82 -28.29
N ALA A 234 -4.97 1.99 -26.99
CA ALA A 234 -4.72 0.91 -26.05
C ALA A 234 -5.84 0.69 -25.01
N GLY A 235 -6.89 1.52 -25.01
CA GLY A 235 -8.03 1.42 -24.10
C GLY A 235 -7.73 1.80 -22.65
N HIS A 236 -6.70 2.61 -22.39
CA HIS A 236 -6.38 3.05 -21.05
C HIS A 236 -7.46 4.01 -20.51
N PRO A 237 -7.94 3.85 -19.27
CA PRO A 237 -8.93 4.74 -18.68
C PRO A 237 -8.38 6.15 -18.44
N MET A 238 -7.06 6.27 -18.31
CA MET A 238 -6.31 7.51 -18.15
C MET A 238 -5.00 7.38 -18.92
N GLY A 239 -4.58 8.47 -19.57
CA GLY A 239 -3.30 8.47 -20.27
C GLY A 239 -2.11 8.33 -19.32
N PRO A 240 -0.96 7.80 -19.78
CA PRO A 240 0.18 7.48 -18.94
C PRO A 240 0.78 8.71 -18.24
N LEU A 241 0.83 9.87 -18.90
CA LEU A 241 1.44 11.06 -18.33
C LEU A 241 0.52 11.75 -17.33
N ALA A 242 -0.80 11.78 -17.57
CA ALA A 242 -1.79 12.22 -16.58
C ALA A 242 -1.82 11.29 -15.36
N LEU A 243 -1.58 9.98 -15.54
CA LEU A 243 -1.47 9.02 -14.46
C LEU A 243 -0.17 9.25 -13.67
N ALA A 244 0.95 9.53 -14.34
CA ALA A 244 2.20 9.88 -13.68
C ALA A 244 2.07 11.15 -12.83
N ASP A 245 1.40 12.19 -13.35
CA ASP A 245 1.09 13.42 -12.60
C ASP A 245 0.17 13.16 -11.39
N MET A 246 -0.76 12.22 -11.51
CA MET A 246 -1.65 11.83 -10.40
C MET A 246 -0.90 11.05 -9.31
N ILE A 247 -0.01 10.16 -9.68
CA ILE A 247 0.85 9.40 -8.74
C ILE A 247 1.84 10.35 -8.05
N GLY A 248 2.40 11.25 -8.81
CA GLY A 248 3.50 12.13 -8.44
C GLY A 248 4.79 11.74 -9.13
N LEU A 249 5.40 12.67 -9.86
CA LEU A 249 6.62 12.42 -10.64
C LEU A 249 7.82 12.05 -9.76
N ASP A 250 7.90 12.56 -8.55
CA ASP A 250 8.90 12.18 -7.56
C ASP A 250 8.75 10.71 -7.11
N ILE A 251 7.53 10.23 -6.95
CA ILE A 251 7.24 8.83 -6.64
C ILE A 251 7.62 7.94 -7.82
N CYS A 252 7.24 8.33 -9.04
CA CYS A 252 7.64 7.62 -10.26
C CYS A 252 9.16 7.53 -10.39
N LEU A 253 9.87 8.65 -10.13
CA LEU A 253 11.33 8.68 -10.16
C LEU A 253 11.95 7.74 -9.11
N ALA A 254 11.46 7.79 -7.87
CA ALA A 254 11.97 6.93 -6.79
C ALA A 254 11.80 5.44 -7.11
N ILE A 255 10.65 5.05 -7.67
CA ILE A 255 10.41 3.66 -8.08
C ILE A 255 11.34 3.26 -9.24
N MET A 256 11.49 4.10 -10.28
CA MET A 256 12.42 3.82 -11.39
C MET A 256 13.87 3.67 -10.90
N GLN A 257 14.32 4.54 -9.99
CA GLN A 257 15.65 4.44 -9.39
C GLN A 257 15.82 3.15 -8.59
N THR A 258 14.80 2.72 -7.86
CA THR A 258 14.82 1.45 -7.14
C THR A 258 14.89 0.27 -8.11
N LEU A 259 14.05 0.23 -9.15
CA LEU A 259 14.07 -0.82 -10.16
C LEU A 259 15.43 -0.89 -10.86
N HIS A 260 15.99 0.27 -11.26
CA HIS A 260 17.29 0.34 -11.91
C HIS A 260 18.43 -0.18 -11.01
N ARG A 261 18.44 0.23 -9.74
CA ARG A 261 19.43 -0.22 -8.76
C ARG A 261 19.37 -1.71 -8.48
N GLU A 262 18.16 -2.23 -8.25
CA GLU A 262 17.97 -3.63 -7.84
C GLU A 262 18.18 -4.63 -9.00
N PHE A 263 17.77 -4.26 -10.23
CA PHE A 263 17.99 -5.13 -11.39
C PHE A 263 19.34 -4.92 -12.07
N GLY A 264 19.96 -3.73 -11.94
CA GLY A 264 21.17 -3.38 -12.67
C GLY A 264 21.00 -3.36 -14.20
N ASP A 265 19.77 -3.17 -14.70
CA ASP A 265 19.41 -3.23 -16.11
C ASP A 265 18.95 -1.85 -16.60
N ASP A 266 19.60 -1.33 -17.63
CA ASP A 266 19.35 0.00 -18.19
C ASP A 266 17.92 0.19 -18.73
N LYS A 267 17.16 -0.89 -18.97
CA LYS A 267 15.74 -0.78 -19.35
C LYS A 267 14.89 -0.09 -18.25
N TYR A 268 15.39 -0.06 -17.00
CA TYR A 268 14.75 0.62 -15.88
C TYR A 268 15.35 2.00 -15.60
N ARG A 269 16.24 2.50 -16.48
CA ARG A 269 16.83 3.84 -16.33
C ARG A 269 15.73 4.91 -16.34
N PRO A 270 15.69 5.81 -15.33
CA PRO A 270 14.75 6.93 -15.36
C PRO A 270 14.95 7.83 -16.57
N CYS A 271 13.86 8.26 -17.20
CA CYS A 271 13.89 9.23 -18.27
C CYS A 271 14.55 10.54 -17.78
N PRO A 272 15.52 11.11 -18.51
CA PRO A 272 16.14 12.40 -18.15
C PRO A 272 15.13 13.53 -17.97
N LEU A 273 14.04 13.53 -18.74
CA LEU A 273 12.96 14.52 -18.60
C LEU A 273 12.25 14.39 -17.24
N LEU A 274 11.97 13.16 -16.78
CA LEU A 274 11.40 12.91 -15.43
C LEU A 274 12.31 13.49 -14.34
N VAL A 275 13.61 13.19 -14.42
CA VAL A 275 14.59 13.72 -13.45
C VAL A 275 14.62 15.25 -13.45
N LYS A 276 14.59 15.88 -14.64
CA LYS A 276 14.57 17.33 -14.81
C LYS A 276 13.31 17.95 -14.21
N MET A 277 12.13 17.37 -14.45
CA MET A 277 10.85 17.86 -13.94
C MET A 277 10.80 17.79 -12.41
N VAL A 278 11.24 16.67 -11.82
CA VAL A 278 11.31 16.52 -10.35
C VAL A 278 12.24 17.54 -9.74
N ARG A 279 13.45 17.76 -10.32
CA ARG A 279 14.37 18.81 -9.86
C ARG A 279 13.80 20.23 -9.97
N ALA A 280 12.91 20.46 -10.94
CA ALA A 280 12.21 21.73 -11.13
C ALA A 280 11.00 21.91 -10.19
N GLY A 281 10.69 20.93 -9.32
CA GLY A 281 9.53 20.98 -8.43
C GLY A 281 8.19 20.77 -9.14
N LYS A 282 8.19 20.36 -10.41
CA LYS A 282 6.99 20.00 -11.18
C LYS A 282 6.63 18.55 -10.90
N LEU A 283 5.88 18.32 -9.81
CA LEU A 283 5.61 16.97 -9.30
C LEU A 283 4.23 16.42 -9.69
N GLY A 284 3.52 17.10 -10.59
CA GLY A 284 2.17 16.74 -11.00
C GLY A 284 1.09 17.46 -10.21
N ARG A 285 -0.07 16.80 -10.00
CA ARG A 285 -1.26 17.40 -9.35
C ARG A 285 -0.98 18.02 -8.00
N LYS A 286 -0.12 17.41 -7.18
CA LYS A 286 0.18 17.89 -5.84
C LYS A 286 0.89 19.25 -5.79
N THR A 287 1.53 19.66 -6.89
CA THR A 287 2.18 20.97 -7.04
C THR A 287 1.49 21.87 -8.06
N GLY A 288 0.35 21.42 -8.63
CA GLY A 288 -0.41 22.14 -9.63
C GLY A 288 0.16 22.08 -11.05
N GLU A 289 1.36 21.51 -11.23
CA GLU A 289 2.02 21.38 -12.53
C GLU A 289 2.89 20.10 -12.56
N GLY A 290 2.79 19.38 -13.70
CA GLY A 290 3.62 18.25 -14.08
C GLY A 290 3.76 18.25 -15.60
N PHE A 291 3.39 17.15 -16.27
CA PHE A 291 3.19 17.15 -17.73
C PHE A 291 2.00 18.02 -18.13
N PHE A 292 1.04 18.17 -17.22
CA PHE A 292 -0.13 19.04 -17.39
C PHE A 292 -0.19 20.09 -16.29
N LYS A 293 -1.06 21.12 -16.49
CA LYS A 293 -1.42 22.11 -15.48
C LYS A 293 -2.77 21.74 -14.85
N TYR A 294 -2.92 21.93 -13.54
CA TYR A 294 -4.09 21.54 -12.74
C TYR A 294 -4.66 22.71 -11.94
#